data_8f18f90cb3a5af5bc8524e7a992879cb
#
_entry.id   8f18f90cb3a5af5bc8524e7a992879cb
#
_cell.length_a   1.000
_cell.length_b   1.000
_cell.length_c   1.000
_cell.angle_alpha   90.00
_cell.angle_beta   90.00
_cell.angle_gamma   90.00
#
_symmetry.space_group_name_H-M   'P 1'
#
loop_
_entity.id
_entity.type
_entity.pdbx_description
1 polymer ?
#
loop_
_entity_poly.entity_id
_entity_poly.type
_entity_poly.pdbx_seq_one_letter_code
_entity_poly.pdbx_strand_id
1 'polypeptide(L)'
;MNGKLIPVFVLAALMSCSQPPVKEQGPRPVKLTEVTSLNLVEKSFSGVVSPDQFSDLAFKMSGPLISLKVDEGQKVRVGQVVAEIDPQDFKWEYEAKKASFQTAEAQLQRAKKLLSKQAISKQEYETTEASYSNAKAAFEYAQNQLEQTKLRAPFDGFIQKKYVENY
;
A
#
# COMPACT_ATOMS: atom_id res chain seq x y z
N MET A 1 -62.68 2.41 110.87
CA MET A 1 -63.17 3.16 109.75
C MET A 1 -62.12 3.02 108.61
N ASN A 2 -62.51 2.41 107.56
CA ASN A 2 -61.88 2.57 106.31
C ASN A 2 -60.86 1.52 105.78
N GLY A 3 -61.34 0.53 105.22
CA GLY A 3 -60.63 -0.50 104.55
C GLY A 3 -61.35 -1.03 103.33
N LYS A 4 -61.64 -0.21 102.29
CA LYS A 4 -62.27 -0.71 101.09
C LYS A 4 -61.87 -0.03 99.75
N LEU A 5 -60.72 0.63 99.68
CA LEU A 5 -60.31 1.36 98.47
C LEU A 5 -59.08 0.80 97.76
N ILE A 6 -58.49 -0.26 98.29
CA ILE A 6 -57.23 -0.81 97.73
C ILE A 6 -57.42 -1.80 96.58
N PRO A 7 -58.56 -2.61 96.49
CA PRO A 7 -58.64 -3.59 95.38
C PRO A 7 -58.98 -3.02 94.01
N VAL A 8 -59.48 -1.77 93.93
CA VAL A 8 -59.86 -1.18 92.62
C VAL A 8 -58.64 -0.64 91.80
N PHE A 9 -57.58 -0.28 92.48
CA PHE A 9 -56.41 0.29 91.84
C PHE A 9 -55.48 -0.80 91.27
N VAL A 10 -55.53 -2.04 91.77
CA VAL A 10 -54.71 -3.16 91.27
C VAL A 10 -55.26 -3.77 90.00
N LEU A 11 -56.59 -3.68 89.77
CA LEU A 11 -57.26 -4.25 88.59
C LEU A 11 -57.08 -3.35 87.34
N ALA A 12 -56.77 -2.05 87.54
CA ALA A 12 -56.57 -1.12 86.42
C ALA A 12 -55.15 -1.20 85.79
N ALA A 13 -54.16 -1.84 86.44
CA ALA A 13 -52.78 -1.95 85.97
C ALA A 13 -52.54 -3.15 85.01
N LEU A 14 -53.51 -4.00 84.79
CA LEU A 14 -53.35 -5.21 83.95
C LEU A 14 -53.88 -5.08 82.51
N MET A 15 -54.39 -3.93 82.14
CA MET A 15 -54.91 -3.72 80.76
C MET A 15 -53.99 -2.81 79.89
N SER A 16 -52.73 -2.58 80.21
CA SER A 16 -51.87 -1.70 79.48
C SER A 16 -50.79 -2.43 78.67
N CYS A 17 -51.10 -3.51 77.95
CA CYS A 17 -50.23 -4.13 76.97
C CYS A 17 -51.02 -4.59 75.71
N SER A 18 -51.65 -3.65 75.05
CA SER A 18 -51.99 -3.85 73.65
C SER A 18 -50.89 -3.30 72.79
N GLN A 19 -50.00 -4.16 72.33
CA GLN A 19 -49.06 -3.79 71.27
C GLN A 19 -49.90 -3.36 70.05
N PRO A 20 -49.62 -2.19 69.50
CA PRO A 20 -50.29 -1.80 68.26
C PRO A 20 -49.91 -2.81 67.16
N PRO A 21 -50.85 -3.18 66.31
CA PRO A 21 -50.60 -4.11 65.22
C PRO A 21 -49.45 -3.58 64.41
N VAL A 22 -48.41 -4.40 64.27
CA VAL A 22 -47.31 -4.14 63.33
C VAL A 22 -47.96 -4.02 61.94
N LYS A 23 -48.09 -2.84 61.42
CA LYS A 23 -48.45 -2.63 60.03
C LYS A 23 -47.34 -3.30 59.20
N GLU A 24 -47.62 -4.44 58.60
CA GLU A 24 -46.82 -5.00 57.57
C GLU A 24 -46.65 -3.90 56.51
N GLN A 25 -45.47 -3.36 56.48
CA GLN A 25 -45.08 -2.44 55.38
C GLN A 25 -45.07 -3.31 54.13
N GLY A 26 -46.12 -3.18 53.34
CA GLY A 26 -46.12 -3.78 52.01
C GLY A 26 -44.84 -3.40 51.23
N PRO A 27 -44.49 -4.19 50.23
CA PRO A 27 -43.27 -3.94 49.45
C PRO A 27 -43.22 -2.48 49.00
N ARG A 28 -42.12 -1.83 49.31
CA ARG A 28 -41.92 -0.44 48.90
C ARG A 28 -41.90 -0.35 47.38
N PRO A 29 -42.72 0.48 46.75
CA PRO A 29 -42.67 0.67 45.32
C PRO A 29 -41.31 1.22 44.95
N VAL A 30 -40.51 0.42 44.25
CA VAL A 30 -39.24 0.87 43.65
C VAL A 30 -39.52 1.28 42.20
N LYS A 31 -39.09 2.47 41.84
CA LYS A 31 -39.17 2.94 40.48
C LYS A 31 -38.03 2.26 39.69
N LEU A 32 -38.39 1.25 38.91
CA LEU A 32 -37.44 0.66 37.98
C LEU A 32 -37.27 1.64 36.80
N THR A 33 -36.11 2.11 36.62
CA THR A 33 -35.71 2.84 35.42
C THR A 33 -34.93 1.86 34.57
N GLU A 34 -35.41 1.57 33.37
CA GLU A 34 -34.61 0.86 32.40
C GLU A 34 -33.35 1.68 32.13
N VAL A 35 -32.22 1.05 32.31
CA VAL A 35 -30.94 1.62 31.88
C VAL A 35 -30.94 1.56 30.37
N THR A 36 -31.53 2.56 29.74
CA THR A 36 -31.25 2.82 28.33
C THR A 36 -29.76 3.10 28.28
N SER A 37 -29.03 2.37 27.46
CA SER A 37 -27.63 2.62 27.18
C SER A 37 -27.49 4.03 26.59
N LEU A 38 -27.47 4.98 27.50
CA LEU A 38 -27.30 6.39 27.17
C LEU A 38 -25.83 6.61 26.89
N ASN A 39 -25.63 7.06 25.69
CA ASN A 39 -24.38 7.61 25.21
C ASN A 39 -23.31 6.57 24.83
N LEU A 40 -23.53 5.91 23.73
CA LEU A 40 -22.44 5.74 22.80
C LEU A 40 -21.91 7.15 22.51
N VAL A 41 -20.93 7.59 23.27
CA VAL A 41 -20.18 8.78 22.92
C VAL A 41 -19.40 8.41 21.66
N GLU A 42 -19.97 8.74 20.51
CA GLU A 42 -19.30 8.59 19.23
C GLU A 42 -18.13 9.56 19.24
N LYS A 43 -16.96 9.05 19.58
CA LYS A 43 -15.72 9.82 19.50
C LYS A 43 -15.26 9.78 18.06
N SER A 44 -15.47 10.86 17.35
CA SER A 44 -14.84 11.07 16.05
C SER A 44 -13.41 11.55 16.25
N PHE A 45 -12.46 10.87 15.61
CA PHE A 45 -11.07 11.30 15.59
C PHE A 45 -10.77 11.84 14.19
N SER A 46 -10.24 13.05 14.13
CA SER A 46 -9.71 13.59 12.90
C SER A 46 -8.38 12.90 12.60
N GLY A 47 -8.23 12.37 11.39
CA GLY A 47 -7.00 11.75 10.92
C GLY A 47 -6.75 12.13 9.46
N VAL A 48 -5.49 12.17 9.06
CA VAL A 48 -5.08 12.31 7.67
C VAL A 48 -4.65 10.94 7.19
N VAL A 49 -5.28 10.48 6.12
CA VAL A 49 -4.84 9.25 5.43
C VAL A 49 -3.70 9.62 4.50
N SER A 50 -2.53 9.04 4.73
CA SER A 50 -1.39 9.15 3.83
C SER A 50 -1.10 7.79 3.19
N PRO A 51 -0.60 7.76 1.95
CA PRO A 51 -0.21 6.52 1.32
C PRO A 51 0.98 5.90 2.06
N ASP A 52 1.01 4.57 2.13
CA ASP A 52 2.12 3.80 2.69
C ASP A 52 3.37 3.93 1.81
N GLN A 53 3.20 3.97 0.49
CA GLN A 53 4.25 4.16 -0.49
C GLN A 53 3.86 5.23 -1.50
N PHE A 54 4.82 6.07 -1.86
CA PHE A 54 4.69 6.98 -2.98
C PHE A 54 6.02 7.04 -3.75
N SER A 55 5.96 7.36 -5.03
CA SER A 55 7.12 7.52 -5.88
C SER A 55 6.88 8.59 -6.92
N ASP A 56 7.81 9.51 -7.05
CA ASP A 56 7.85 10.46 -8.14
C ASP A 56 8.47 9.78 -9.35
N LEU A 57 7.71 9.72 -10.44
CA LEU A 57 8.14 9.10 -11.68
C LEU A 57 8.72 10.15 -12.61
N ALA A 58 9.97 9.95 -13.02
CA ALA A 58 10.66 10.79 -13.97
C ALA A 58 11.35 9.94 -15.04
N PHE A 59 11.43 10.49 -16.27
CA PHE A 59 12.23 9.87 -17.31
C PHE A 59 13.72 10.00 -16.99
N LYS A 60 14.47 8.94 -17.23
CA LYS A 60 15.92 8.95 -17.14
C LYS A 60 16.58 9.54 -18.38
N MET A 61 15.84 9.60 -19.49
CA MET A 61 16.29 10.10 -20.77
C MET A 61 15.56 11.40 -21.11
N SER A 62 16.26 12.31 -21.81
CA SER A 62 15.66 13.54 -22.31
C SER A 62 14.99 13.31 -23.66
N GLY A 63 13.85 13.94 -23.90
CA GLY A 63 13.13 13.87 -25.16
C GLY A 63 11.75 14.52 -25.08
N PRO A 64 11.13 14.82 -26.21
CA PRO A 64 9.77 15.33 -26.24
C PRO A 64 8.78 14.27 -25.77
N LEU A 65 7.84 14.66 -24.90
CA LEU A 65 6.75 13.79 -24.47
C LEU A 65 5.74 13.66 -25.61
N ILE A 66 5.50 12.43 -26.07
CA ILE A 66 4.56 12.17 -27.17
C ILE A 66 3.24 11.56 -26.67
N SER A 67 3.23 10.99 -25.47
CA SER A 67 2.04 10.34 -24.95
C SER A 67 2.07 10.29 -23.43
N LEU A 68 0.99 10.78 -22.83
CA LEU A 68 0.68 10.59 -21.40
C LEU A 68 -0.65 9.82 -21.33
N LYS A 69 -0.61 8.57 -20.86
CA LYS A 69 -1.71 7.59 -20.97
C LYS A 69 -2.54 7.47 -19.71
N VAL A 70 -2.35 8.38 -18.76
CA VAL A 70 -3.00 8.31 -17.45
C VAL A 70 -3.53 9.67 -17.00
N ASP A 71 -4.56 9.65 -16.17
CA ASP A 71 -5.14 10.82 -15.54
C ASP A 71 -4.98 10.78 -14.02
N GLU A 72 -5.09 11.96 -13.39
CA GLU A 72 -5.09 12.07 -11.93
C GLU A 72 -6.26 11.27 -11.34
N GLY A 73 -6.00 10.54 -10.26
CA GLY A 73 -6.95 9.62 -9.64
C GLY A 73 -7.07 8.26 -10.33
N GLN A 74 -6.44 8.07 -11.50
CA GLN A 74 -6.52 6.80 -12.23
C GLN A 74 -5.71 5.71 -11.55
N LYS A 75 -6.30 4.50 -11.48
CA LYS A 75 -5.61 3.30 -11.00
C LYS A 75 -4.67 2.76 -12.06
N VAL A 76 -3.45 2.44 -11.66
CA VAL A 76 -2.40 1.84 -12.50
C VAL A 76 -1.90 0.54 -11.89
N ARG A 77 -1.38 -0.35 -12.75
CA ARG A 77 -0.76 -1.61 -12.36
C ARG A 77 0.75 -1.53 -12.51
N VAL A 78 1.46 -2.34 -11.75
CA VAL A 78 2.90 -2.51 -11.90
C VAL A 78 3.27 -2.84 -13.36
N GLY A 79 4.30 -2.16 -13.89
CA GLY A 79 4.74 -2.30 -15.28
C GLY A 79 3.87 -1.59 -16.34
N GLN A 80 2.71 -1.06 -15.98
CA GLN A 80 1.87 -0.29 -16.90
C GLN A 80 2.61 0.96 -17.40
N VAL A 81 2.60 1.19 -18.70
CA VAL A 81 3.18 2.41 -19.30
C VAL A 81 2.26 3.59 -18.99
N VAL A 82 2.80 4.57 -18.29
CA VAL A 82 2.09 5.80 -17.90
C VAL A 82 2.38 6.96 -18.83
N ALA A 83 3.61 7.03 -19.37
CA ALA A 83 4.00 8.06 -20.31
C ALA A 83 5.08 7.52 -21.26
N GLU A 84 5.27 8.20 -22.40
CA GLU A 84 6.25 7.83 -23.43
C GLU A 84 6.85 9.09 -24.06
N ILE A 85 8.18 9.17 -24.11
CA ILE A 85 8.92 10.17 -24.89
C ILE A 85 9.18 9.63 -26.28
N ASP A 86 9.54 10.53 -27.23
CA ASP A 86 9.84 10.11 -28.60
C ASP A 86 10.95 9.05 -28.64
N PRO A 87 10.64 7.82 -29.09
CA PRO A 87 11.60 6.73 -29.12
C PRO A 87 12.41 6.68 -30.41
N GLN A 88 12.23 7.61 -31.36
CA GLN A 88 12.73 7.44 -32.73
C GLN A 88 14.25 7.32 -32.79
N ASP A 89 14.97 8.22 -32.15
CA ASP A 89 16.47 8.22 -32.14
C ASP A 89 16.98 6.97 -31.40
N PHE A 90 16.33 6.59 -30.31
CA PHE A 90 16.68 5.39 -29.55
C PHE A 90 16.43 4.10 -30.35
N LYS A 91 15.40 4.06 -31.21
CA LYS A 91 15.16 2.92 -32.11
C LYS A 91 16.27 2.81 -33.16
N TRP A 92 16.68 3.91 -33.75
CA TRP A 92 17.76 3.89 -34.71
C TRP A 92 19.06 3.43 -34.10
N GLU A 93 19.40 3.92 -32.90
CA GLU A 93 20.63 3.50 -32.22
C GLU A 93 20.53 2.01 -31.83
N TYR A 94 19.38 1.53 -31.32
CA TYR A 94 19.14 0.12 -31.03
C TYR A 94 19.36 -0.76 -32.28
N GLU A 95 18.79 -0.42 -33.44
CA GLU A 95 18.92 -1.22 -34.65
C GLU A 95 20.38 -1.22 -35.16
N ALA A 96 21.09 -0.08 -35.05
CA ALA A 96 22.50 0.00 -35.43
C ALA A 96 23.38 -0.90 -34.54
N LYS A 97 23.18 -0.85 -33.20
CA LYS A 97 23.93 -1.70 -32.26
C LYS A 97 23.57 -3.18 -32.39
N LYS A 98 22.31 -3.50 -32.68
CA LYS A 98 21.85 -4.84 -32.97
C LYS A 98 22.54 -5.45 -34.18
N ALA A 99 22.64 -4.72 -35.28
CA ALA A 99 23.36 -5.15 -36.47
C ALA A 99 24.85 -5.41 -36.19
N SER A 100 25.49 -4.51 -35.43
CA SER A 100 26.89 -4.68 -35.02
C SER A 100 27.10 -5.91 -34.16
N PHE A 101 26.21 -6.12 -33.17
CA PHE A 101 26.21 -7.31 -32.31
C PHE A 101 26.08 -8.59 -33.13
N GLN A 102 25.07 -8.68 -34.03
CA GLN A 102 24.86 -9.85 -34.88
C GLN A 102 26.10 -10.17 -35.76
N THR A 103 26.77 -9.11 -36.27
CA THR A 103 27.98 -9.27 -37.04
C THR A 103 29.13 -9.84 -36.20
N ALA A 104 29.33 -9.28 -34.99
CA ALA A 104 30.36 -9.74 -34.07
C ALA A 104 30.08 -11.19 -33.58
N GLU A 105 28.82 -11.51 -33.31
CA GLU A 105 28.43 -12.87 -32.95
C GLU A 105 28.76 -13.89 -34.07
N ALA A 106 28.41 -13.54 -35.30
CA ALA A 106 28.75 -14.40 -36.46
C ALA A 106 30.25 -14.56 -36.65
N GLN A 107 31.03 -13.50 -36.38
CA GLN A 107 32.51 -13.54 -36.42
C GLN A 107 33.06 -14.46 -35.33
N LEU A 108 32.58 -14.34 -34.10
CA LEU A 108 32.99 -15.20 -32.98
C LEU A 108 32.65 -16.69 -33.27
N GLN A 109 31.49 -16.98 -33.84
CA GLN A 109 31.11 -18.35 -34.20
C GLN A 109 32.07 -18.93 -35.28
N ARG A 110 32.48 -18.12 -36.27
CA ARG A 110 33.48 -18.51 -37.26
C ARG A 110 34.86 -18.73 -36.64
N ALA A 111 35.32 -17.78 -35.81
CA ALA A 111 36.59 -17.89 -35.09
C ALA A 111 36.66 -19.14 -34.21
N LYS A 112 35.58 -19.46 -33.51
CA LYS A 112 35.48 -20.67 -32.70
C LYS A 112 35.68 -21.94 -33.52
N LYS A 113 35.06 -22.02 -34.72
CA LYS A 113 35.21 -23.16 -35.63
C LYS A 113 36.62 -23.24 -36.22
N LEU A 114 37.29 -22.07 -36.50
CA LEU A 114 38.64 -22.04 -37.03
C LEU A 114 39.65 -22.41 -35.94
N LEU A 115 39.47 -21.95 -34.71
CA LEU A 115 40.33 -22.30 -33.58
C LEU A 115 40.29 -23.81 -33.31
N SER A 116 39.11 -24.45 -33.34
CA SER A 116 38.99 -25.90 -33.19
C SER A 116 39.71 -26.71 -34.26
N LYS A 117 39.92 -26.11 -35.44
CA LYS A 117 40.71 -26.67 -36.56
C LYS A 117 42.20 -26.22 -36.58
N GLN A 118 42.60 -25.49 -35.52
CA GLN A 118 43.96 -24.89 -35.45
C GLN A 118 44.29 -23.94 -36.61
N ALA A 119 43.27 -23.32 -37.24
CA ALA A 119 43.42 -22.45 -38.41
C ALA A 119 43.59 -20.97 -38.05
N ILE A 120 43.46 -20.60 -36.79
CA ILE A 120 43.73 -19.27 -36.23
C ILE A 120 44.50 -19.40 -34.92
N SER A 121 45.16 -18.32 -34.52
CA SER A 121 45.87 -18.25 -33.23
C SER A 121 44.86 -18.06 -32.08
N LYS A 122 45.25 -18.44 -30.86
CA LYS A 122 44.49 -18.16 -29.66
C LYS A 122 44.27 -16.66 -29.46
N GLN A 123 45.31 -15.85 -29.72
CA GLN A 123 45.23 -14.39 -29.65
C GLN A 123 44.17 -13.80 -30.56
N GLU A 124 44.06 -14.30 -31.78
CA GLU A 124 43.06 -13.85 -32.77
C GLU A 124 41.66 -14.20 -32.33
N TYR A 125 41.46 -15.39 -31.74
CA TYR A 125 40.20 -15.77 -31.15
C TYR A 125 39.84 -14.86 -29.98
N GLU A 126 40.76 -14.63 -29.02
CA GLU A 126 40.54 -13.75 -27.87
C GLU A 126 40.21 -12.31 -28.28
N THR A 127 40.85 -11.79 -29.35
CA THR A 127 40.53 -10.47 -29.92
C THR A 127 39.09 -10.44 -30.48
N THR A 128 38.66 -11.51 -31.17
CA THR A 128 37.30 -11.63 -31.70
C THR A 128 36.27 -11.76 -30.57
N GLU A 129 36.60 -12.49 -29.53
CA GLU A 129 35.74 -12.65 -28.34
C GLU A 129 35.58 -11.31 -27.59
N ALA A 130 36.65 -10.53 -27.44
CA ALA A 130 36.60 -9.20 -26.87
C ALA A 130 35.73 -8.25 -27.72
N SER A 131 35.84 -8.32 -29.05
CA SER A 131 35.01 -7.52 -29.99
C SER A 131 33.53 -7.88 -29.86
N TYR A 132 33.19 -9.16 -29.77
CA TYR A 132 31.85 -9.63 -29.49
C TYR A 132 31.31 -9.12 -28.15
N SER A 133 32.12 -9.21 -27.10
CA SER A 133 31.74 -8.75 -25.75
C SER A 133 31.40 -7.24 -25.74
N ASN A 134 32.24 -6.45 -26.41
CA ASN A 134 32.02 -5.00 -26.57
C ASN A 134 30.73 -4.70 -27.36
N ALA A 135 30.51 -5.41 -28.48
CA ALA A 135 29.33 -5.21 -29.31
C ALA A 135 28.04 -5.62 -28.55
N LYS A 136 28.12 -6.70 -27.76
CA LYS A 136 27.02 -7.16 -26.89
C LYS A 136 26.65 -6.12 -25.84
N ALA A 137 27.65 -5.60 -25.13
CA ALA A 137 27.43 -4.57 -24.09
C ALA A 137 26.83 -3.27 -24.72
N ALA A 138 27.27 -2.86 -25.88
CA ALA A 138 26.75 -1.71 -26.60
C ALA A 138 25.28 -1.94 -27.04
N PHE A 139 24.95 -3.13 -27.51
CA PHE A 139 23.57 -3.52 -27.86
C PHE A 139 22.65 -3.52 -26.64
N GLU A 140 23.05 -4.17 -25.54
CA GLU A 140 22.27 -4.22 -24.30
C GLU A 140 22.04 -2.80 -23.73
N TYR A 141 23.01 -1.93 -23.82
CA TYR A 141 22.89 -0.53 -23.42
C TYR A 141 21.84 0.22 -24.28
N ALA A 142 21.92 0.11 -25.61
CA ALA A 142 20.95 0.74 -26.51
C ALA A 142 19.54 0.18 -26.32
N GLN A 143 19.41 -1.12 -26.07
CA GLN A 143 18.12 -1.75 -25.74
C GLN A 143 17.53 -1.17 -24.46
N ASN A 144 18.35 -1.01 -23.43
CA ASN A 144 17.91 -0.42 -22.16
C ASN A 144 17.49 1.04 -22.35
N GLN A 145 18.23 1.84 -23.12
CA GLN A 145 17.84 3.21 -23.43
C GLN A 145 16.48 3.28 -24.13
N LEU A 146 16.24 2.42 -25.12
CA LEU A 146 14.94 2.35 -25.80
C LEU A 146 13.80 1.96 -24.85
N GLU A 147 14.02 1.01 -23.95
CA GLU A 147 13.01 0.67 -22.94
C GLU A 147 12.74 1.83 -21.96
N GLN A 148 13.76 2.63 -21.64
CA GLN A 148 13.61 3.79 -20.75
C GLN A 148 12.89 4.99 -21.38
N THR A 149 12.58 4.95 -22.68
CA THR A 149 11.66 5.94 -23.29
C THR A 149 10.22 5.77 -22.82
N LYS A 150 9.91 4.63 -22.18
CA LYS A 150 8.59 4.31 -21.61
C LYS A 150 8.65 4.40 -20.10
N LEU A 151 7.92 5.35 -19.53
CA LEU A 151 7.77 5.48 -18.10
C LEU A 151 6.74 4.47 -17.60
N ARG A 152 7.15 3.59 -16.69
CA ARG A 152 6.29 2.53 -16.16
C ARG A 152 6.04 2.70 -14.67
N ALA A 153 4.84 2.31 -14.24
CA ALA A 153 4.50 2.27 -12.81
C ALA A 153 5.33 1.18 -12.09
N PRO A 154 6.01 1.50 -10.98
CA PRO A 154 6.83 0.55 -10.24
C PRO A 154 6.03 -0.39 -9.34
N PHE A 155 4.79 -0.02 -8.98
CA PHE A 155 3.86 -0.79 -8.16
C PHE A 155 2.41 -0.47 -8.53
N ASP A 156 1.48 -1.23 -8.00
CA ASP A 156 0.04 -0.99 -8.16
C ASP A 156 -0.39 0.19 -7.28
N GLY A 157 -1.12 1.14 -7.86
CA GLY A 157 -1.50 2.33 -7.12
C GLY A 157 -2.41 3.26 -7.89
N PHE A 158 -2.45 4.53 -7.47
CA PHE A 158 -3.20 5.60 -8.11
C PHE A 158 -2.27 6.75 -8.47
N ILE A 159 -2.53 7.39 -9.60
CA ILE A 159 -1.85 8.63 -9.98
C ILE A 159 -2.37 9.76 -9.11
N GLN A 160 -1.51 10.30 -8.26
CA GLN A 160 -1.88 11.40 -7.37
C GLN A 160 -1.91 12.75 -8.10
N LYS A 161 -0.85 13.04 -8.87
CA LYS A 161 -0.69 14.31 -9.55
C LYS A 161 0.14 14.15 -10.83
N LYS A 162 -0.19 14.95 -11.83
CA LYS A 162 0.60 15.12 -13.07
C LYS A 162 1.28 16.49 -13.04
N TYR A 163 2.56 16.54 -13.38
CA TYR A 163 3.34 17.78 -13.49
C TYR A 163 3.56 18.19 -14.93
N VAL A 164 3.13 17.36 -15.89
CA VAL A 164 3.25 17.57 -17.33
C VAL A 164 1.94 17.20 -18.01
N GLU A 165 1.67 17.81 -19.15
CA GLU A 165 0.51 17.53 -19.98
C GLU A 165 0.94 17.08 -21.36
N ASN A 166 0.04 16.44 -22.11
CA ASN A 166 0.23 16.16 -23.52
C ASN A 166 0.23 17.48 -24.31
N TYR A 167 1.15 17.62 -25.25
CA TYR A 167 1.12 18.65 -26.27
C TYR A 167 0.13 18.27 -27.37
#